data_e99cb593571ae939729df25c161d01b4
#
_entry.id   e99cb593571ae939729df25c161d01b4
#
_cell.length_a   1.000
_cell.length_b   1.000
_cell.length_c   1.000
_cell.angle_alpha   90.00
_cell.angle_beta   90.00
_cell.angle_gamma   90.00
#
_symmetry.space_group_name_H-M   'P 1'
#
loop_
_entity.id
_entity.type
_entity.pdbx_description
1 polymer ?
#
loop_
_entity_poly.entity_id
_entity_poly.type
_entity_poly.pdbx_seq_one_letter_code
_entity_poly.pdbx_strand_id
1 'polypeptide(L)'
;MKKTLIFSATYNEINNIEELISEIKKSCNYADILIVDDNSPDGTGVLLKRIEKESNQLKVIIREGKLGLDTAHKYAYEYAIKNDYDYLITMDADLSHNPKEIPIFLKNVHDN
;
A
#
# COMPACT_ATOMS: atom_id res chain seq x y z
N MET A 1 4.10 6.34 19.93
CA MET A 1 3.99 5.15 19.06
C MET A 1 4.41 5.49 17.63
N LYS A 2 5.16 4.65 16.99
CA LYS A 2 5.60 4.90 15.63
C LYS A 2 4.46 4.64 14.64
N LYS A 3 4.33 5.53 13.67
CA LYS A 3 3.28 5.46 12.66
C LYS A 3 3.82 4.80 11.40
N THR A 4 3.19 3.71 10.97
CA THR A 4 3.69 2.88 9.87
C THR A 4 2.68 2.83 8.73
N LEU A 5 3.17 3.00 7.50
CA LEU A 5 2.38 2.83 6.29
C LEU A 5 2.93 1.65 5.49
N ILE A 6 2.04 0.76 5.07
CA ILE A 6 2.40 -0.35 4.19
C ILE A 6 1.81 -0.04 2.81
N PHE A 7 2.67 -0.07 1.80
CA PHE A 7 2.28 0.26 0.44
C PHE A 7 2.39 -0.93 -0.49
N SER A 8 1.44 -1.08 -1.39
CA SER A 8 1.53 -2.01 -2.49
C SER A 8 0.94 -1.37 -3.75
N ALA A 9 1.59 -1.61 -4.88
CA ALA A 9 1.06 -1.20 -6.18
C ALA A 9 0.39 -2.40 -6.83
N THR A 10 -0.78 -2.18 -7.44
CA THR A 10 -1.54 -3.27 -8.03
C THR A 10 -1.85 -3.02 -9.50
N TYR A 11 -1.84 -4.10 -10.27
CA TYR A 11 -2.38 -4.14 -11.62
C TYR A 11 -2.77 -5.57 -11.94
N ASN A 12 -4.09 -5.81 -12.12
CA ASN A 12 -4.64 -7.15 -12.37
C ASN A 12 -4.31 -8.16 -11.27
N GLU A 13 -4.60 -7.77 -10.03
CA GLU A 13 -4.32 -8.59 -8.85
C GLU A 13 -5.59 -9.04 -8.14
N ILE A 14 -6.72 -9.15 -8.86
CA ILE A 14 -8.01 -9.45 -8.24
C ILE A 14 -8.01 -10.75 -7.44
N ASN A 15 -7.23 -11.74 -7.87
CA ASN A 15 -7.18 -13.04 -7.19
C ASN A 15 -6.35 -13.02 -5.91
N ASN A 16 -5.53 -11.99 -5.71
CA ASN A 16 -4.60 -11.92 -4.58
C ASN A 16 -4.91 -10.84 -3.57
N ILE A 17 -5.73 -9.86 -3.94
CA ILE A 17 -5.90 -8.64 -3.14
C ILE A 17 -6.50 -8.91 -1.77
N GLU A 18 -7.54 -9.71 -1.69
CA GLU A 18 -8.18 -9.98 -0.39
C GLU A 18 -7.22 -10.69 0.55
N GLU A 19 -6.48 -11.67 0.03
CA GLU A 19 -5.50 -12.39 0.83
C GLU A 19 -4.36 -11.49 1.27
N LEU A 20 -3.86 -10.63 0.36
CA LEU A 20 -2.80 -9.70 0.69
C LEU A 20 -3.19 -8.78 1.85
N ILE A 21 -4.35 -8.17 1.76
CA ILE A 21 -4.83 -7.26 2.80
C ILE A 21 -5.03 -8.01 4.11
N SER A 22 -5.59 -9.22 4.04
CA SER A 22 -5.78 -10.04 5.22
C SER A 22 -4.45 -10.39 5.89
N GLU A 23 -3.44 -10.76 5.11
CA GLU A 23 -2.12 -11.09 5.63
C GLU A 23 -1.45 -9.88 6.28
N ILE A 24 -1.57 -8.71 5.66
CA ILE A 24 -1.01 -7.49 6.23
C ILE A 24 -1.67 -7.18 7.56
N LYS A 25 -2.99 -7.28 7.64
CA LYS A 25 -3.71 -6.99 8.87
C LYS A 25 -3.34 -7.94 10.00
N LYS A 26 -3.06 -9.19 9.69
CA LYS A 26 -2.64 -10.18 10.68
C LYS A 26 -1.22 -9.91 11.19
N SER A 27 -0.33 -9.54 10.29
CA SER A 27 1.09 -9.35 10.61
C SER A 27 1.38 -7.97 11.17
N CYS A 28 0.64 -6.96 10.74
CA CYS A 28 0.91 -5.55 11.05
C CYS A 28 -0.39 -4.82 11.34
N ASN A 29 -1.12 -5.29 12.35
CA ASN A 29 -2.44 -4.73 12.68
C ASN A 29 -2.37 -3.27 13.15
N TYR A 30 -1.17 -2.77 13.43
CA TYR A 30 -0.94 -1.40 13.86
C TYR A 30 -0.70 -0.44 12.69
N ALA A 31 -0.57 -0.95 11.47
CA ALA A 31 -0.18 -0.15 10.32
C ALA A 31 -1.39 0.27 9.48
N ASP A 32 -1.24 1.41 8.81
CA ASP A 32 -2.16 1.81 7.76
C ASP A 32 -1.69 1.22 6.43
N ILE A 33 -2.60 1.03 5.51
CA ILE A 33 -2.32 0.39 4.22
C ILE A 33 -2.69 1.36 3.09
N LEU A 34 -1.74 1.57 2.18
CA LEU A 34 -1.98 2.34 0.96
C LEU A 34 -1.82 1.41 -0.25
N ILE A 35 -2.87 1.31 -1.04
CA ILE A 35 -2.82 0.56 -2.30
C ILE A 35 -3.01 1.55 -3.45
N VAL A 36 -2.09 1.52 -4.41
CA VAL A 36 -2.20 2.33 -5.62
C VAL A 36 -2.47 1.39 -6.78
N ASP A 37 -3.66 1.47 -7.37
CA ASP A 37 -4.07 0.61 -8.48
C ASP A 37 -4.03 1.39 -9.79
N ASP A 38 -3.39 0.81 -10.80
CA ASP A 38 -3.24 1.45 -12.11
C ASP A 38 -4.39 1.12 -13.05
N ASN A 39 -5.62 1.29 -12.53
CA ASN A 39 -6.85 1.11 -13.30
C ASN A 39 -6.95 -0.29 -13.91
N SER A 40 -6.82 -1.29 -13.04
CA SER A 40 -6.85 -2.69 -13.46
C SER A 40 -8.15 -3.06 -14.18
N PRO A 41 -8.06 -3.64 -15.40
CA PRO A 41 -9.27 -4.04 -16.11
C PRO A 41 -9.96 -5.26 -15.53
N ASP A 42 -9.33 -6.02 -14.63
CA ASP A 42 -9.89 -7.23 -14.05
C ASP A 42 -10.83 -6.99 -12.87
N GLY A 43 -11.03 -5.73 -12.47
CA GLY A 43 -11.90 -5.41 -11.34
C GLY A 43 -11.20 -5.25 -10.01
N THR A 44 -9.86 -5.29 -9.99
CA THR A 44 -9.07 -5.12 -8.78
C THR A 44 -9.46 -3.82 -8.05
N GLY A 45 -9.53 -2.71 -8.79
CA GLY A 45 -9.85 -1.41 -8.19
C GLY A 45 -11.23 -1.36 -7.58
N VAL A 46 -12.21 -1.98 -8.22
CA VAL A 46 -13.59 -2.03 -7.71
C VAL A 46 -13.63 -2.78 -6.39
N LEU A 47 -12.95 -3.93 -6.33
CA LEU A 47 -12.86 -4.74 -5.12
C LEU A 47 -12.17 -3.95 -4.00
N LEU A 48 -11.05 -3.29 -4.32
CA LEU A 48 -10.31 -2.48 -3.36
C LEU A 48 -11.16 -1.37 -2.76
N LYS A 49 -11.93 -0.67 -3.58
CA LYS A 49 -12.80 0.40 -3.09
C LYS A 49 -13.88 -0.13 -2.16
N ARG A 50 -14.37 -1.34 -2.42
CA ARG A 50 -15.34 -1.97 -1.55
C ARG A 50 -14.72 -2.31 -0.19
N ILE A 51 -13.50 -2.85 -0.20
CA ILE A 51 -12.79 -3.18 1.04
C ILE A 51 -12.47 -1.91 1.83
N GLU A 52 -12.11 -0.83 1.12
CA GLU A 52 -11.79 0.46 1.75
C GLU A 52 -12.95 0.98 2.59
N LYS A 53 -14.18 0.78 2.14
CA LYS A 53 -15.37 1.23 2.86
C LYS A 53 -15.55 0.51 4.20
N GLU A 54 -14.99 -0.67 4.32
CA GLU A 54 -15.15 -1.51 5.51
C GLU A 54 -13.93 -1.47 6.43
N SER A 55 -12.90 -0.68 6.08
CA SER A 55 -11.65 -0.67 6.83
C SER A 55 -11.13 0.74 7.01
N ASN A 56 -10.91 1.13 8.26
CA ASN A 56 -10.33 2.44 8.58
C ASN A 56 -8.85 2.52 8.24
N GLN A 57 -8.21 1.38 8.05
CA GLN A 57 -6.76 1.31 7.82
C GLN A 57 -6.38 1.35 6.36
N LEU A 58 -7.33 1.16 5.44
CA LEU A 58 -7.02 1.05 4.02
C LEU A 58 -7.36 2.32 3.26
N LYS A 59 -6.39 2.83 2.53
CA LYS A 59 -6.57 3.94 1.58
C LYS A 59 -6.26 3.42 0.18
N VAL A 60 -7.16 3.62 -0.75
CA VAL A 60 -7.02 3.16 -2.13
C VAL A 60 -6.98 4.35 -3.08
N ILE A 61 -5.96 4.40 -3.93
CA ILE A 61 -5.83 5.40 -4.98
C ILE A 61 -5.91 4.66 -6.32
N ILE A 62 -6.87 5.03 -7.15
CA ILE A 62 -6.99 4.48 -8.50
C ILE A 62 -6.42 5.52 -9.47
N ARG A 63 -5.37 5.15 -10.20
CA ARG A 63 -4.80 6.05 -11.20
C ARG A 63 -5.46 5.81 -12.55
N GLU A 64 -5.31 6.76 -13.47
CA GLU A 64 -6.02 6.69 -14.75
C GLU A 64 -5.53 5.61 -15.70
N GLY A 65 -4.31 5.12 -15.51
CA GLY A 65 -3.74 4.10 -16.38
C GLY A 65 -2.52 3.49 -15.78
N LYS A 66 -1.88 2.62 -16.55
CA LYS A 66 -0.67 1.94 -16.08
C LYS A 66 0.53 2.90 -16.17
N LEU A 67 0.77 3.65 -15.11
CA LEU A 67 1.81 4.68 -15.05
C LEU A 67 3.17 4.16 -14.61
N GLY A 68 3.22 2.89 -14.21
CA GLY A 68 4.47 2.25 -13.86
C GLY A 68 4.74 2.19 -12.37
N LEU A 69 5.54 1.20 -11.99
CA LEU A 69 5.85 0.91 -10.59
C LEU A 69 6.65 2.03 -9.94
N ASP A 70 7.59 2.61 -10.67
CA ASP A 70 8.44 3.68 -10.13
C ASP A 70 7.64 4.89 -9.69
N THR A 71 6.64 5.28 -10.50
CA THR A 71 5.79 6.42 -10.16
C THR A 71 4.87 6.10 -8.99
N ALA A 72 4.46 4.84 -8.85
CA ALA A 72 3.64 4.40 -7.72
C ALA A 72 4.44 4.46 -6.43
N HIS A 73 5.69 4.02 -6.44
CA HIS A 73 6.58 4.11 -5.27
C HIS A 73 6.83 5.55 -4.87
N LYS A 74 7.05 6.43 -5.85
CA LYS A 74 7.24 7.84 -5.58
C LYS A 74 6.00 8.45 -4.92
N TYR A 75 4.83 8.10 -5.41
CA TYR A 75 3.57 8.55 -4.83
C TYR A 75 3.47 8.12 -3.36
N ALA A 76 3.77 6.85 -3.08
CA ALA A 76 3.69 6.31 -1.74
C ALA A 76 4.66 7.01 -0.79
N TYR A 77 5.88 7.28 -1.26
CA TYR A 77 6.89 7.95 -0.46
C TYR A 77 6.44 9.36 -0.08
N GLU A 78 5.96 10.11 -1.08
CA GLU A 78 5.47 11.46 -0.85
C GLU A 78 4.24 11.48 0.07
N TYR A 79 3.34 10.51 -0.12
CA TYR A 79 2.17 10.36 0.72
C TYR A 79 2.56 10.10 2.17
N ALA A 80 3.52 9.22 2.38
CA ALA A 80 3.97 8.85 3.72
C ALA A 80 4.60 10.05 4.43
N ILE A 81 5.42 10.83 3.73
CA ILE A 81 6.05 12.02 4.32
C ILE A 81 5.00 13.08 4.63
N LYS A 82 4.10 13.33 3.70
CA LYS A 82 3.06 14.35 3.86
C LYS A 82 2.14 14.05 5.03
N ASN A 83 1.90 12.78 5.32
CA ASN A 83 0.99 12.36 6.38
C ASN A 83 1.71 11.94 7.65
N ASP A 84 2.98 12.30 7.78
CA ASP A 84 3.79 12.11 9.00
C ASP A 84 3.97 10.68 9.44
N TYR A 85 4.09 9.77 8.50
CA TYR A 85 4.44 8.39 8.84
C TYR A 85 5.91 8.30 9.19
N ASP A 86 6.22 7.46 10.17
CA ASP A 86 7.60 7.22 10.60
C ASP A 86 8.28 6.15 9.76
N TYR A 87 7.51 5.18 9.30
CA TYR A 87 8.00 4.05 8.52
C TYR A 87 7.16 3.83 7.28
N LEU A 88 7.81 3.43 6.20
CA LEU A 88 7.15 2.98 4.98
C LEU A 88 7.67 1.59 4.63
N ILE A 89 6.75 0.64 4.52
CA ILE A 89 7.07 -0.73 4.08
C ILE A 89 6.44 -0.92 2.71
N THR A 90 7.23 -1.37 1.74
CA THR A 90 6.70 -1.67 0.40
C THR A 90 6.68 -3.18 0.19
N MET A 91 5.66 -3.69 -0.49
CA MET A 91 5.59 -5.11 -0.79
C MET A 91 4.83 -5.34 -2.09
N ASP A 92 5.09 -6.49 -2.72
CA ASP A 92 4.44 -6.85 -3.97
C ASP A 92 3.04 -7.41 -3.73
N ALA A 93 2.12 -7.06 -4.63
CA ALA A 93 0.73 -7.47 -4.49
C ALA A 93 0.48 -8.92 -4.87
N ASP A 94 1.46 -9.59 -5.46
CA ASP A 94 1.34 -10.99 -5.87
C ASP A 94 1.71 -11.98 -4.76
N LEU A 95 1.88 -11.47 -3.53
CA LEU A 95 2.22 -12.28 -2.35
C LEU A 95 3.63 -12.87 -2.39
N SER A 96 4.49 -12.35 -3.26
CA SER A 96 5.87 -12.82 -3.35
C SER A 96 6.75 -12.30 -2.22
N HIS A 97 6.31 -11.24 -1.54
CA HIS A 97 7.06 -10.65 -0.44
C HIS A 97 6.51 -11.10 0.90
N ASN A 98 7.45 -11.27 1.85
CA ASN A 98 7.09 -11.56 3.23
C ASN A 98 6.59 -10.25 3.89
N PRO A 99 5.42 -10.27 4.56
CA PRO A 99 4.94 -9.08 5.26
C PRO A 99 5.86 -8.55 6.36
N LYS A 100 6.95 -9.24 6.64
CA LYS A 100 7.94 -8.81 7.64
C LYS A 100 9.13 -8.08 7.05
N GLU A 101 8.99 -7.51 5.88
CA GLU A 101 10.06 -6.74 5.28
C GLU A 101 10.52 -5.59 6.16
N ILE A 102 11.79 -5.22 6.01
CA ILE A 102 12.38 -4.14 6.80
C ILE A 102 11.77 -2.80 6.36
N PRO A 103 11.20 -2.04 7.29
CA PRO A 103 10.60 -0.75 6.94
C PRO A 103 11.67 0.31 6.68
N ILE A 104 11.32 1.26 5.80
CA ILE A 104 12.13 2.44 5.56
C ILE A 104 11.80 3.46 6.64
N PHE A 105 12.83 3.92 7.37
CA PHE A 105 12.63 4.89 8.45
C PHE A 105 12.63 6.31 7.88
N LEU A 106 11.45 6.86 7.70
CA LEU A 106 11.25 8.13 7.00
C LEU A 106 11.75 9.35 7.77
N LYS A 107 11.71 9.30 9.08
CA LYS A 107 12.15 10.44 9.90
C LYS A 107 13.61 10.80 9.67
N ASN A 108 14.45 9.80 9.49
CA ASN A 108 15.87 10.05 9.23
C ASN A 108 16.08 10.75 7.89
N VAL A 109 15.27 10.42 6.90
CA VAL A 109 15.34 11.06 5.58
C VAL A 109 14.78 12.47 5.66
N HIS A 110 13.68 12.64 6.37
CA HIS A 110 12.97 13.90 6.46
C HIS A 110 13.74 14.96 7.25
N ASP A 111 14.46 14.55 8.27
CA ASP A 111 15.18 15.46 9.14
C ASP A 111 16.50 15.95 8.55
N ASN A 112 16.94 15.37 7.47
CA ASN A 112 18.14 15.77 6.77
C ASN A 112 17.82 16.75 5.64
#